data_06593b32df08d0bd225efe288ae90b24
#
_entry.id   06593b32df08d0bd225efe288ae90b24
#
_cell.length_a   1.000
_cell.length_b   1.000
_cell.length_c   1.000
_cell.angle_alpha   90.00
_cell.angle_beta   90.00
_cell.angle_gamma   90.00
#
_symmetry.space_group_name_H-M   'P 1'
#
loop_
_entity.id
_entity.type
_entity.pdbx_description
1 polymer ?
#
loop_
_entity_poly.entity_id
_entity_poly.type
_entity_poly.pdbx_seq_one_letter_code
_entity_poly.pdbx_strand_id
1 'polypeptide(L)'
;MQYFGGKQRISKPLAEFLNSKLKEGQTFVDLFCGSCNVVAKIDDNRLRIANDKHKYLIAMWKSLQEGWIPPDNITREEYKYIKNNKDELPHLTGFVGFGCSFAGRWF
;
A
#
# COMPACT_ATOMS: atom_id res chain seq x y z
N MET A 1 0.80 0.08 -8.13
CA MET A 1 2.14 -0.02 -7.50
C MET A 1 2.65 -1.45 -7.58
N GLN A 2 3.88 -1.64 -8.01
CA GLN A 2 4.54 -2.93 -7.90
C GLN A 2 4.84 -3.23 -6.42
N TYR A 3 4.51 -4.42 -5.98
CA TYR A 3 4.74 -4.87 -4.61
C TYR A 3 5.00 -6.38 -4.63
N PHE A 4 6.17 -6.80 -4.17
CA PHE A 4 6.54 -8.21 -4.15
C PHE A 4 5.61 -9.00 -3.22
N GLY A 5 4.99 -10.03 -3.76
CA GLY A 5 3.97 -10.80 -3.04
C GLY A 5 2.58 -10.16 -3.06
N GLY A 6 2.39 -9.07 -3.82
CA GLY A 6 1.08 -8.44 -3.97
C GLY A 6 0.02 -9.36 -4.57
N LYS A 7 -1.22 -9.21 -4.14
CA LYS A 7 -2.35 -10.07 -4.53
C LYS A 7 -3.15 -9.51 -5.73
N GLN A 8 -2.54 -8.65 -6.56
CA GLN A 8 -3.24 -7.96 -7.63
C GLN A 8 -4.01 -8.94 -8.56
N ARG A 9 -3.38 -10.05 -8.95
CA ARG A 9 -3.98 -11.02 -9.88
C ARG A 9 -5.21 -11.71 -9.32
N ILE A 10 -5.25 -11.95 -8.01
CA ILE A 10 -6.34 -12.68 -7.34
C ILE A 10 -7.24 -11.75 -6.54
N SER A 11 -6.97 -10.45 -6.53
CA SER A 11 -7.66 -9.50 -5.66
C SER A 11 -9.15 -9.39 -5.98
N LYS A 12 -9.53 -9.42 -7.26
CA LYS A 12 -10.94 -9.35 -7.67
C LYS A 12 -11.74 -10.56 -7.19
N PRO A 13 -11.40 -11.82 -7.55
CA PRO A 13 -12.15 -12.98 -7.07
C PRO A 13 -12.08 -13.12 -5.55
N LEU A 14 -10.95 -12.78 -4.92
CA LEU A 14 -10.83 -12.82 -3.46
C LEU A 14 -11.75 -11.80 -2.79
N ALA A 15 -11.80 -10.57 -3.29
CA ALA A 15 -12.69 -9.54 -2.76
C ALA A 15 -14.16 -9.89 -2.96
N GLU A 16 -14.54 -10.45 -4.09
CA GLU A 16 -15.90 -10.95 -4.35
C GLU A 16 -16.30 -12.03 -3.34
N PHE A 17 -15.40 -12.98 -3.07
CA PHE A 17 -15.63 -14.01 -2.06
C PHE A 17 -15.80 -13.40 -0.66
N LEU A 18 -14.92 -12.49 -0.26
CA LEU A 18 -14.98 -11.83 1.05
C LEU A 18 -16.24 -10.98 1.19
N ASN A 19 -16.61 -10.20 0.18
CA ASN A 19 -17.84 -9.41 0.17
C ASN A 19 -19.08 -10.30 0.35
N SER A 20 -19.10 -11.50 -0.24
CA SER A 20 -20.20 -12.46 -0.10
C SER A 20 -20.35 -13.03 1.31
N LYS A 21 -19.28 -13.00 2.12
CA LYS A 21 -19.25 -13.49 3.50
C LYS A 21 -19.47 -12.41 4.56
N LEU A 22 -19.28 -11.16 4.19
CA LEU A 22 -19.46 -10.03 5.10
C LEU A 22 -20.94 -9.72 5.29
N LYS A 23 -21.34 -9.55 6.56
CA LYS A 23 -22.69 -9.13 6.92
C LYS A 23 -22.83 -7.61 6.81
N GLU A 24 -24.05 -7.14 6.62
CA GLU A 24 -24.36 -5.70 6.58
C GLU A 24 -23.81 -4.98 7.82
N GLY A 25 -23.13 -3.84 7.62
CA GLY A 25 -22.54 -3.04 8.68
C GLY A 25 -21.27 -3.60 9.32
N GLN A 26 -20.84 -4.80 8.93
CA GLN A 26 -19.64 -5.42 9.47
C GLN A 26 -18.38 -4.72 8.96
N THR A 27 -17.45 -4.40 9.86
CA THR A 27 -16.15 -3.83 9.51
C THR A 27 -15.24 -4.88 8.88
N PHE A 28 -14.56 -4.51 7.81
CA PHE A 28 -13.51 -5.33 7.20
C PHE A 28 -12.14 -4.88 7.68
N VAL A 29 -11.32 -5.81 8.13
CA VAL A 29 -9.94 -5.53 8.59
C VAL A 29 -8.96 -6.37 7.77
N ASP A 30 -8.05 -5.72 7.06
CA ASP A 30 -6.92 -6.38 6.38
C ASP A 30 -5.66 -6.16 7.22
N LEU A 31 -5.22 -7.19 7.92
CA LEU A 31 -4.05 -7.12 8.82
C LEU A 31 -2.71 -7.09 8.07
N PHE A 32 -2.69 -7.48 6.81
CA PHE A 32 -1.51 -7.60 5.97
C PHE A 32 -1.78 -6.98 4.59
N CYS A 33 -2.16 -5.70 4.60
CA CYS A 33 -2.72 -5.06 3.42
C CYS A 33 -1.73 -4.89 2.25
N GLY A 34 -0.43 -4.82 2.53
CA GLY A 34 0.59 -4.65 1.50
C GLY A 34 0.27 -3.50 0.54
N SER A 35 0.09 -3.83 -0.73
CA SER A 35 -0.30 -2.89 -1.79
C SER A 35 -1.79 -2.54 -1.81
N CYS A 36 -2.56 -2.94 -0.80
CA CYS A 36 -3.99 -2.64 -0.64
C CYS A 36 -4.90 -3.13 -1.76
N ASN A 37 -4.47 -4.06 -2.59
CA ASN A 37 -5.25 -4.54 -3.73
C ASN A 37 -6.57 -5.21 -3.33
N VAL A 38 -6.61 -5.90 -2.20
CA VAL A 38 -7.81 -6.57 -1.71
C VAL A 38 -8.73 -5.59 -1.02
N VAL A 39 -8.22 -4.85 -0.03
CA VAL A 39 -9.04 -3.90 0.76
C VAL A 39 -9.68 -2.82 -0.12
N ALA A 40 -9.00 -2.40 -1.18
CA ALA A 40 -9.53 -1.41 -2.13
C ALA A 40 -10.76 -1.92 -2.90
N LYS A 41 -10.94 -3.23 -3.02
CA LYS A 41 -12.06 -3.88 -3.73
C LYS A 41 -13.17 -4.39 -2.80
N ILE A 42 -13.00 -4.23 -1.49
CA ILE A 42 -14.08 -4.48 -0.55
C ILE A 42 -15.12 -3.34 -0.66
N ASP A 43 -16.39 -3.67 -0.51
CA ASP A 43 -17.49 -2.70 -0.63
C ASP A 43 -17.24 -1.47 0.24
N ASP A 44 -17.41 -0.28 -0.34
CA ASP A 44 -17.14 1.01 0.31
C ASP A 44 -18.26 1.48 1.26
N ASN A 45 -19.36 0.76 1.30
CA ASN A 45 -20.50 1.02 2.20
C ASN A 45 -20.25 0.55 3.64
N ARG A 46 -19.03 0.14 3.95
CA ARG A 46 -18.61 -0.32 5.28
C ARG A 46 -17.26 0.29 5.67
N LEU A 47 -16.99 0.30 6.96
CA LEU A 47 -15.66 0.65 7.47
C LEU A 47 -14.64 -0.41 7.03
N ARG A 48 -13.56 0.04 6.42
CA ARG A 48 -12.44 -0.80 5.98
C ARG A 48 -11.19 -0.31 6.70
N ILE A 49 -10.48 -1.21 7.35
CA ILE A 49 -9.24 -0.92 8.06
C ILE A 49 -8.13 -1.72 7.41
N ALA A 50 -7.11 -1.02 6.91
CA ALA A 50 -5.91 -1.63 6.34
C ALA A 50 -4.75 -1.47 7.31
N ASN A 51 -4.03 -2.55 7.55
CA ASN A 51 -2.84 -2.57 8.41
C ASN A 51 -1.71 -3.34 7.75
N ASP A 52 -0.48 -2.94 8.05
CA ASP A 52 0.71 -3.67 7.67
C ASP A 52 1.82 -3.42 8.70
N LYS A 53 2.73 -4.36 8.84
CA LYS A 53 3.88 -4.24 9.73
C LYS A 53 4.89 -3.19 9.23
N HIS A 54 4.93 -2.95 7.93
CA HIS A 54 5.95 -2.12 7.30
C HIS A 54 5.66 -0.63 7.50
N LYS A 55 6.37 0.01 8.43
CA LYS A 55 6.10 1.39 8.84
C LYS A 55 6.12 2.43 7.70
N TYR A 56 7.02 2.27 6.74
CA TYR A 56 7.12 3.20 5.60
C TYR A 56 5.99 3.00 4.60
N LEU A 57 5.54 1.77 4.43
CA LEU A 57 4.38 1.46 3.60
C LEU A 57 3.12 2.12 4.17
N ILE A 58 2.91 2.00 5.47
CA ILE A 58 1.77 2.64 6.15
C ILE A 58 1.88 4.16 6.11
N ALA A 59 3.08 4.72 6.30
CA ALA A 59 3.29 6.17 6.17
C ALA A 59 2.91 6.67 4.77
N MET A 60 3.28 5.94 3.74
CA MET A 60 2.90 6.25 2.36
C MET A 60 1.38 6.24 2.18
N TRP A 61 0.70 5.16 2.61
CA TRP A 61 -0.76 5.06 2.46
C TRP A 61 -1.51 6.16 3.22
N LYS A 62 -1.09 6.49 4.44
CA LYS A 62 -1.66 7.59 5.22
C LYS A 62 -1.50 8.94 4.52
N SER A 63 -0.30 9.24 4.03
CA SER A 63 -0.04 10.48 3.31
C SER A 63 -0.86 10.60 2.03
N LEU A 64 -1.03 9.49 1.29
CA LEU A 64 -1.90 9.46 0.12
C LEU A 64 -3.36 9.76 0.47
N GLN A 65 -3.87 9.21 1.57
CA GLN A 65 -5.22 9.52 2.06
C GLN A 65 -5.39 10.98 2.47
N GLU A 66 -4.32 11.61 2.94
CA GLU A 66 -4.29 13.03 3.32
C GLU A 66 -4.07 13.98 2.14
N GLY A 67 -3.97 13.46 0.93
CA GLY A 67 -3.84 14.25 -0.29
C GLY A 67 -2.41 14.48 -0.79
N TRP A 68 -1.42 13.79 -0.21
CA TRP A 68 -0.06 13.84 -0.73
C TRP A 68 0.00 13.30 -2.16
N ILE A 69 0.67 14.04 -3.03
CA ILE A 69 0.88 13.66 -4.42
C ILE A 69 2.33 13.17 -4.57
N PRO A 70 2.54 11.89 -4.94
CA PRO A 70 3.87 11.37 -5.18
C PRO A 70 4.57 12.09 -6.34
N PRO A 71 5.90 12.20 -6.30
CA PRO A 71 6.65 12.76 -7.42
C PRO A 71 6.52 11.89 -8.68
N ASP A 72 6.49 12.53 -9.85
CA ASP A 72 6.41 11.84 -11.13
C ASP A 72 7.69 11.09 -11.49
N ASN A 73 8.82 11.53 -10.96
CA ASN A 73 10.12 10.96 -11.25
C ASN A 73 11.03 11.01 -10.02
N ILE A 74 11.86 9.98 -9.88
CA ILE A 74 12.91 9.88 -8.86
C ILE A 74 14.23 9.62 -9.58
N THR A 75 15.20 10.51 -9.39
CA THR A 75 16.54 10.32 -9.95
C THR A 75 17.29 9.22 -9.21
N ARG A 76 18.37 8.72 -9.82
CA ARG A 76 19.23 7.70 -9.19
C ARG A 76 19.87 8.23 -7.90
N GLU A 77 20.25 9.50 -7.88
CA GLU A 77 20.83 10.19 -6.72
C GLU A 77 19.81 10.30 -5.59
N GLU A 78 18.59 10.71 -5.90
CA GLU A 78 17.49 10.78 -4.93
C GLU A 78 17.17 9.40 -4.36
N TYR A 79 17.11 8.38 -5.21
CA TYR A 79 16.91 6.99 -4.78
C TYR A 79 17.96 6.55 -3.76
N LYS A 80 19.24 6.82 -4.06
CA LYS A 80 20.36 6.49 -3.14
C LYS A 80 20.27 7.26 -1.84
N TYR A 81 19.94 8.56 -1.92
CA TYR A 81 19.80 9.39 -0.74
C TYR A 81 18.68 8.88 0.16
N ILE A 82 17.50 8.64 -0.39
CA ILE A 82 16.34 8.15 0.36
C ILE A 82 16.62 6.77 0.98
N LYS A 83 17.27 5.89 0.24
CA LYS A 83 17.69 4.57 0.74
C LYS A 83 18.56 4.68 1.98
N ASN A 84 19.45 5.66 2.04
CA ASN A 84 20.37 5.87 3.15
C ASN A 84 19.81 6.75 4.28
N ASN A 85 18.68 7.43 4.05
CA ASN A 85 18.06 8.40 4.97
C ASN A 85 16.55 8.13 5.12
N LYS A 86 16.19 6.89 5.40
CA LYS A 86 14.80 6.38 5.33
C LYS A 86 13.82 7.12 6.26
N ASP A 87 14.29 7.59 7.39
CA ASP A 87 13.41 8.17 8.42
C ASP A 87 13.19 9.69 8.26
N GLU A 88 13.85 10.35 7.31
CA GLU A 88 13.64 11.79 7.06
C GLU A 88 12.23 12.07 6.52
N LEU A 89 11.79 11.31 5.52
CA LEU A 89 10.47 11.42 4.91
C LEU A 89 9.87 10.02 4.74
N PRO A 90 9.30 9.43 5.80
CA PRO A 90 8.84 8.03 5.81
C PRO A 90 7.88 7.68 4.67
N HIS A 91 6.96 8.57 4.32
CA HIS A 91 6.00 8.35 3.23
C HIS A 91 6.70 8.27 1.86
N LEU A 92 7.67 9.16 1.62
CA LEU A 92 8.46 9.15 0.38
C LEU A 92 9.35 7.90 0.34
N THR A 93 9.90 7.50 1.49
CA THR A 93 10.67 6.26 1.61
C THR A 93 9.84 5.04 1.23
N GLY A 94 8.60 4.97 1.69
CA GLY A 94 7.67 3.90 1.30
C GLY A 94 7.42 3.87 -0.20
N PHE A 95 7.15 5.02 -0.79
CA PHE A 95 6.92 5.16 -2.23
C PHE A 95 8.15 4.72 -3.05
N VAL A 96 9.32 5.23 -2.72
CA VAL A 96 10.57 4.93 -3.45
C VAL A 96 11.02 3.50 -3.23
N GLY A 97 10.97 3.02 -1.99
CA GLY A 97 11.44 1.68 -1.64
C GLY A 97 10.66 0.57 -2.32
N PHE A 98 9.37 0.73 -2.51
CA PHE A 98 8.54 -0.25 -3.23
C PHE A 98 8.30 0.13 -4.69
N GLY A 99 7.92 1.36 -4.96
CA GLY A 99 7.52 1.79 -6.30
C GLY A 99 8.67 1.92 -7.28
N CYS A 100 9.86 2.27 -6.81
CA CYS A 100 11.04 2.50 -7.65
C CYS A 100 12.07 1.36 -7.57
N SER A 101 11.83 0.33 -6.78
CA SER A 101 12.72 -0.83 -6.67
C SER A 101 12.39 -1.89 -7.71
N PHE A 102 13.34 -2.78 -7.98
CA PHE A 102 13.14 -3.89 -8.90
C PHE A 102 12.01 -4.81 -8.39
N ALA A 103 10.96 -4.94 -9.20
CA ALA A 103 9.79 -5.80 -8.90
C ALA A 103 9.12 -5.49 -7.54
N GLY A 104 9.27 -4.29 -7.01
CA GLY A 104 8.66 -3.90 -5.73
C GLY A 104 9.22 -4.62 -4.51
N ARG A 105 10.50 -4.99 -4.54
CA ARG A 105 11.14 -5.82 -3.49
C ARG A 105 11.66 -5.03 -2.29
N TRP A 106 11.52 -3.74 -2.25
CA TRP A 106 12.13 -2.87 -1.25
C TRP A 106 13.63 -2.66 -1.47
N PHE A 107 14.00 -1.45 -1.83
CA PHE A 107 15.40 -1.05 -2.11
C PHE A 107 16.26 -2.18 -2.68
#